data_3cb8e547344fed47dc8eea8803c03584
#
_entry.id   3cb8e547344fed47dc8eea8803c03584
#
_cell.length_a   1.000
_cell.length_b   1.000
_cell.length_c   1.000
_cell.angle_alpha   90.00
_cell.angle_beta   90.00
_cell.angle_gamma   90.00
#
_symmetry.space_group_name_H-M   'P 1'
#
loop_
_entity.id
_entity.type
_entity.pdbx_description
1 polymer ?
#
loop_
_entity_poly.entity_id
_entity_poly.type
_entity_poly.pdbx_seq_one_letter_code
_entity_poly.pdbx_strand_id
1 'polypeptide(L)'
;KLYIQFAKNFGKLANYPRLKGLNKKYPQITVVQRKESDKGPSFGEQFHTDSIYTKKPPRFTMLLSKLVPKKGKANTEFCSQYYAFKDLTKSMKRKLLSLKGVYSSEGPISVTTKERVKEKGKKIKELKSTHKIIRKISSNYAIYSSPGHLVGFQPKIKNSIDLKKKLFKHQ
;
A
#
# COMPACT_ATOMS: atom_id res chain seq x y z
N LYS A 1 -23.64 -8.93 -4.01
CA LYS A 1 -23.45 -10.30 -4.54
C LYS A 1 -22.64 -10.27 -5.82
N LEU A 2 -23.01 -9.54 -6.85
CA LEU A 2 -22.32 -9.42 -8.14
C LEU A 2 -20.86 -8.96 -8.02
N TYR A 3 -20.56 -7.99 -7.14
CA TYR A 3 -19.21 -7.52 -6.88
C TYR A 3 -18.25 -8.64 -6.45
N ILE A 4 -18.70 -9.52 -5.55
CA ILE A 4 -17.92 -10.69 -5.10
C ILE A 4 -17.75 -11.71 -6.24
N GLN A 5 -18.80 -11.96 -7.03
CA GLN A 5 -18.72 -12.88 -8.18
C GLN A 5 -17.71 -12.38 -9.20
N PHE A 6 -17.77 -11.10 -9.55
CA PHE A 6 -16.82 -10.46 -10.44
C PHE A 6 -15.37 -10.58 -9.93
N ALA A 7 -15.15 -10.23 -8.64
CA ALA A 7 -13.84 -10.28 -8.04
C ALA A 7 -13.20 -11.69 -8.04
N LYS A 8 -13.99 -12.75 -7.94
CA LYS A 8 -13.51 -14.14 -8.00
C LYS A 8 -12.85 -14.52 -9.33
N ASN A 9 -13.17 -13.85 -10.43
CA ASN A 9 -12.51 -14.06 -11.73
C ASN A 9 -11.01 -13.72 -11.70
N PHE A 10 -10.56 -12.93 -10.73
CA PHE A 10 -9.16 -12.51 -10.57
C PHE A 10 -8.39 -13.36 -9.55
N GLY A 11 -9.06 -14.34 -8.93
CA GLY A 11 -8.46 -15.28 -7.99
C GLY A 11 -9.16 -15.36 -6.64
N LYS A 12 -8.48 -15.99 -5.68
CA LYS A 12 -9.00 -16.17 -4.32
C LYS A 12 -9.08 -14.82 -3.60
N LEU A 13 -10.25 -14.52 -3.05
CA LEU A 13 -10.47 -13.30 -2.28
C LEU A 13 -9.77 -13.38 -0.91
N ALA A 14 -9.17 -12.28 -0.49
CA ALA A 14 -8.54 -12.14 0.81
C ALA A 14 -9.27 -11.10 1.67
N ASN A 15 -9.18 -11.24 2.99
CA ASN A 15 -9.63 -10.22 3.92
C ASN A 15 -8.56 -9.13 4.05
N TYR A 16 -8.98 -7.89 4.18
CA TYR A 16 -8.05 -6.81 4.50
C TYR A 16 -7.51 -7.01 5.93
N PRO A 17 -6.19 -7.12 6.11
CA PRO A 17 -5.62 -7.66 7.36
C PRO A 17 -5.81 -6.76 8.57
N ARG A 18 -6.04 -5.46 8.41
CA ARG A 18 -6.09 -4.45 9.48
C ARG A 18 -7.46 -3.84 9.71
N LEU A 19 -8.41 -4.05 8.82
CA LEU A 19 -9.74 -3.48 8.91
C LEU A 19 -10.80 -4.57 8.98
N LYS A 20 -11.93 -4.21 9.60
CA LYS A 20 -13.08 -5.11 9.68
C LYS A 20 -13.74 -5.25 8.31
N GLY A 21 -14.13 -6.47 7.96
CA GLY A 21 -15.02 -6.72 6.83
C GLY A 21 -16.40 -6.13 7.03
N LEU A 22 -17.15 -5.98 5.95
CA LEU A 22 -18.52 -5.41 5.94
C LEU A 22 -19.42 -6.10 6.98
N ASN A 23 -19.44 -7.42 6.98
CA ASN A 23 -20.15 -8.26 7.94
C ASN A 23 -19.63 -9.71 7.89
N LYS A 24 -20.22 -10.61 8.68
CA LYS A 24 -19.84 -12.03 8.72
C LYS A 24 -19.97 -12.73 7.35
N LYS A 25 -20.95 -12.34 6.53
CA LYS A 25 -21.18 -12.92 5.20
C LYS A 25 -20.19 -12.41 4.15
N TYR A 26 -19.68 -11.19 4.31
CA TYR A 26 -18.78 -10.54 3.37
C TYR A 26 -17.53 -9.97 4.08
N PRO A 27 -16.72 -10.82 4.70
CA PRO A 27 -15.53 -10.38 5.43
C PRO A 27 -14.43 -9.80 4.52
N GLN A 28 -14.47 -10.09 3.22
CA GLN A 28 -13.51 -9.61 2.21
C GLN A 28 -13.78 -8.16 1.76
N ILE A 29 -14.97 -7.64 2.02
CA ILE A 29 -15.32 -6.26 1.66
C ILE A 29 -15.00 -5.36 2.84
N THR A 30 -14.17 -4.37 2.62
CA THR A 30 -13.91 -3.31 3.61
C THR A 30 -14.56 -2.02 3.14
N VAL A 31 -15.34 -1.40 4.01
CA VAL A 31 -15.96 -0.10 3.71
C VAL A 31 -14.97 1.01 4.05
N VAL A 32 -14.67 1.85 3.06
CA VAL A 32 -13.93 3.09 3.22
C VAL A 32 -14.91 4.24 3.00
N GLN A 33 -15.10 5.04 4.03
CA GLN A 33 -16.04 6.16 4.01
C GLN A 33 -15.36 7.39 4.61
N ARG A 34 -15.61 8.56 4.02
CA ARG A 34 -15.31 9.87 4.57
C ARG A 34 -16.61 10.65 4.69
N LYS A 35 -16.86 11.21 5.86
CA LYS A 35 -17.98 12.10 6.15
C LYS A 35 -17.53 13.55 6.06
N GLU A 36 -18.44 14.49 5.91
CA GLU A 36 -18.13 15.93 5.91
C GLU A 36 -17.49 16.39 7.23
N SER A 37 -17.88 15.77 8.34
CA SER A 37 -17.32 16.04 9.66
C SER A 37 -15.90 15.51 9.88
N ASP A 38 -15.40 14.60 9.03
CA ASP A 38 -14.09 13.98 9.22
C ASP A 38 -12.98 14.99 8.93
N LYS A 39 -12.11 15.21 9.91
CA LYS A 39 -10.91 16.06 9.81
C LYS A 39 -9.66 15.19 9.56
N GLY A 40 -8.60 15.83 9.06
CA GLY A 40 -7.33 15.16 8.81
C GLY A 40 -7.23 14.43 7.45
N PRO A 41 -6.17 13.66 7.23
CA PRO A 41 -5.89 13.03 5.95
C PRO A 41 -6.91 11.95 5.57
N SER A 42 -7.17 11.81 4.28
CA SER A 42 -8.04 10.76 3.75
C SER A 42 -7.35 9.40 3.76
N PHE A 43 -8.14 8.33 3.82
CA PHE A 43 -7.60 6.99 3.68
C PHE A 43 -7.07 6.79 2.25
N GLY A 44 -5.79 6.42 2.13
CA GLY A 44 -5.16 6.20 0.82
C GLY A 44 -4.77 7.48 0.08
N GLU A 45 -4.66 8.63 0.76
CA GLU A 45 -4.34 9.93 0.17
C GLU A 45 -2.96 10.01 -0.48
N GLN A 46 -2.01 9.20 -0.04
CA GLN A 46 -0.66 9.19 -0.62
C GLN A 46 -0.48 8.02 -1.56
N PHE A 47 0.42 8.16 -2.54
CA PHE A 47 0.84 7.04 -3.37
C PHE A 47 1.31 5.87 -2.52
N HIS A 48 0.75 4.71 -2.73
CA HIS A 48 1.06 3.52 -1.93
C HIS A 48 0.84 2.24 -2.72
N THR A 49 1.35 1.16 -2.18
CA THR A 49 1.05 -0.21 -2.57
C THR A 49 0.30 -0.88 -1.43
N ASP A 50 -0.84 -1.47 -1.73
CA ASP A 50 -1.71 -2.07 -0.72
C ASP A 50 -1.04 -3.24 0.00
N SER A 51 -1.21 -3.25 1.32
CA SER A 51 -0.85 -4.36 2.22
C SER A 51 0.57 -4.92 2.02
N ILE A 52 1.51 -4.09 1.57
CA ILE A 52 2.92 -4.47 1.32
C ILE A 52 3.61 -5.05 2.57
N TYR A 53 3.09 -4.78 3.75
CA TYR A 53 3.57 -5.31 5.03
C TYR A 53 3.16 -6.76 5.29
N THR A 54 2.42 -7.40 4.38
CA THR A 54 2.08 -8.82 4.46
C THR A 54 3.08 -9.69 3.71
N LYS A 55 3.25 -10.95 4.12
CA LYS A 55 4.14 -11.90 3.43
C LYS A 55 3.74 -12.14 1.97
N LYS A 56 2.43 -12.18 1.71
CA LYS A 56 1.82 -12.32 0.38
C LYS A 56 0.83 -11.17 0.15
N PRO A 57 1.29 -10.01 -0.33
CA PRO A 57 0.41 -8.90 -0.65
C PRO A 57 -0.60 -9.27 -1.74
N PRO A 58 -1.78 -8.64 -1.76
CA PRO A 58 -2.76 -8.89 -2.80
C PRO A 58 -2.19 -8.52 -4.17
N ARG A 59 -2.51 -9.33 -5.17
CA ARG A 59 -2.12 -9.04 -6.56
C ARG A 59 -2.96 -7.93 -7.15
N PHE A 60 -4.22 -7.87 -6.76
CA PHE A 60 -5.20 -6.87 -7.18
C PHE A 60 -5.97 -6.34 -5.98
N THR A 61 -6.30 -5.06 -6.03
CA THR A 61 -7.26 -4.42 -5.14
C THR A 61 -8.39 -3.87 -5.99
N MET A 62 -9.62 -4.12 -5.59
CA MET A 62 -10.80 -3.65 -6.28
C MET A 62 -11.51 -2.61 -5.46
N LEU A 63 -11.87 -1.49 -6.06
CA LEU A 63 -12.69 -0.44 -5.46
C LEU A 63 -14.03 -0.37 -6.18
N LEU A 64 -15.10 -0.33 -5.40
CA LEU A 64 -16.45 -0.04 -5.89
C LEU A 64 -16.93 1.24 -5.23
N SER A 65 -17.01 2.33 -5.99
CA SER A 65 -17.56 3.59 -5.47
C SER A 65 -19.07 3.50 -5.35
N LYS A 66 -19.57 3.90 -4.18
CA LYS A 66 -21.00 3.95 -3.86
C LYS A 66 -21.51 5.37 -3.78
N LEU A 67 -20.68 6.25 -3.27
CA LEU A 67 -20.93 7.67 -3.17
C LEU A 67 -19.62 8.39 -3.50
N VAL A 68 -19.67 9.34 -4.40
CA VAL A 68 -18.52 10.12 -4.84
C VAL A 68 -18.80 11.62 -4.70
N PRO A 69 -17.76 12.44 -4.43
CA PRO A 69 -17.91 13.89 -4.41
C PRO A 69 -18.17 14.44 -5.81
N LYS A 70 -18.40 15.75 -5.91
CA LYS A 70 -18.54 16.45 -7.18
C LYS A 70 -17.33 16.18 -8.10
N LYS A 71 -17.59 16.20 -9.42
CA LYS A 71 -16.56 16.01 -10.46
C LYS A 71 -15.29 16.83 -10.17
N GLY A 72 -14.13 16.19 -10.36
CA GLY A 72 -12.82 16.80 -10.14
C GLY A 72 -12.32 16.77 -8.69
N LYS A 73 -13.07 16.16 -7.76
CA LYS A 73 -12.63 15.96 -6.38
C LYS A 73 -12.44 14.46 -6.08
N ALA A 74 -11.45 14.15 -5.23
CA ALA A 74 -11.12 12.79 -4.79
C ALA A 74 -10.88 11.79 -5.95
N ASN A 75 -10.16 12.24 -6.98
CA ASN A 75 -9.72 11.37 -8.07
C ASN A 75 -8.72 10.33 -7.54
N THR A 76 -8.71 9.16 -8.15
CA THR A 76 -7.65 8.17 -7.94
C THR A 76 -6.55 8.42 -8.96
N GLU A 77 -5.35 8.65 -8.47
CA GLU A 77 -4.16 8.85 -9.29
C GLU A 77 -3.29 7.61 -9.30
N PHE A 78 -2.65 7.35 -10.43
CA PHE A 78 -1.75 6.20 -10.60
C PHE A 78 -0.40 6.69 -11.12
N CYS A 79 0.68 6.10 -10.59
CA CYS A 79 2.03 6.31 -11.11
C CYS A 79 2.66 4.98 -11.55
N SER A 80 3.30 5.01 -12.72
CA SER A 80 3.94 3.83 -13.29
C SER A 80 5.29 3.55 -12.65
N GLN A 81 5.37 2.50 -11.87
CA GLN A 81 6.61 2.07 -11.22
C GLN A 81 7.63 1.46 -12.19
N TYR A 82 7.22 1.11 -13.40
CA TYR A 82 8.12 0.74 -14.50
C TYR A 82 8.88 1.95 -15.02
N TYR A 83 8.19 3.06 -15.30
CA TYR A 83 8.83 4.30 -15.72
C TYR A 83 9.69 4.88 -14.58
N ALA A 84 9.19 4.88 -13.35
CA ALA A 84 9.97 5.30 -12.20
C ALA A 84 11.30 4.52 -12.10
N PHE A 85 11.31 3.20 -12.31
CA PHE A 85 12.56 2.44 -12.38
C PHE A 85 13.41 2.82 -13.58
N LYS A 86 12.82 2.99 -14.75
CA LYS A 86 13.56 3.32 -16.00
C LYS A 86 14.34 4.62 -15.85
N ASP A 87 13.77 5.61 -15.17
CA ASP A 87 14.34 6.95 -15.00
C ASP A 87 15.38 7.05 -13.88
N LEU A 88 15.57 6.00 -13.07
CA LEU A 88 16.61 5.95 -12.07
C LEU A 88 18.01 5.99 -12.72
N THR A 89 18.94 6.68 -12.05
CA THR A 89 20.36 6.63 -12.45
C THR A 89 20.91 5.21 -12.33
N LYS A 90 21.95 4.89 -13.10
CA LYS A 90 22.64 3.57 -13.07
C LYS A 90 23.08 3.21 -11.64
N SER A 91 23.61 4.18 -10.89
CA SER A 91 24.04 3.99 -9.49
C SER A 91 22.86 3.62 -8.59
N MET A 92 21.74 4.34 -8.69
CA MET A 92 20.54 4.08 -7.89
C MET A 92 19.92 2.72 -8.25
N LYS A 93 19.86 2.35 -9.53
CA LYS A 93 19.41 1.02 -9.98
C LYS A 93 20.20 -0.09 -9.30
N ARG A 94 21.55 -0.03 -9.39
CA ARG A 94 22.42 -1.03 -8.74
C ARG A 94 22.18 -1.12 -7.24
N LYS A 95 22.11 0.02 -6.56
CA LYS A 95 21.84 0.08 -5.12
C LYS A 95 20.52 -0.54 -4.74
N LEU A 96 19.42 -0.19 -5.42
CA LEU A 96 18.09 -0.69 -5.09
C LEU A 96 17.90 -2.17 -5.44
N LEU A 97 18.55 -2.67 -6.49
CA LEU A 97 18.53 -4.09 -6.86
C LEU A 97 19.14 -4.99 -5.77
N SER A 98 20.13 -4.51 -5.03
CA SER A 98 20.77 -5.25 -3.94
C SER A 98 20.01 -5.22 -2.61
N LEU A 99 18.94 -4.41 -2.52
CA LEU A 99 18.23 -4.17 -1.27
C LEU A 99 16.83 -4.81 -1.25
N LYS A 100 16.44 -5.18 -0.02
CA LYS A 100 15.05 -5.45 0.32
C LYS A 100 14.55 -4.34 1.23
N GLY A 101 13.29 -3.93 1.07
CA GLY A 101 12.58 -3.07 2.01
C GLY A 101 11.95 -3.89 3.13
N VAL A 102 12.04 -3.39 4.35
CA VAL A 102 11.32 -3.92 5.52
C VAL A 102 10.08 -3.05 5.71
N TYR A 103 8.91 -3.65 5.64
CA TYR A 103 7.63 -2.97 5.69
C TYR A 103 6.84 -3.35 6.93
N SER A 104 6.18 -2.37 7.53
CA SER A 104 5.36 -2.52 8.73
C SER A 104 3.95 -1.98 8.51
N SER A 105 2.97 -2.68 9.06
CA SER A 105 1.59 -2.18 9.14
C SER A 105 1.45 -0.96 10.07
N GLU A 106 2.48 -0.67 10.86
CA GLU A 106 2.59 0.48 11.77
C GLU A 106 3.63 1.49 11.28
N GLY A 107 3.86 1.54 9.97
CA GLY A 107 4.75 2.51 9.34
C GLY A 107 4.30 3.96 9.54
N PRO A 108 5.16 4.92 9.19
CA PRO A 108 5.03 6.33 9.60
C PRO A 108 3.75 7.01 9.11
N ILE A 109 3.18 6.57 7.98
CA ILE A 109 2.01 7.21 7.36
C ILE A 109 0.72 6.38 7.53
N SER A 110 0.71 5.41 8.39
CA SER A 110 -0.50 4.62 8.64
C SER A 110 -1.45 5.27 9.69
N VAL A 111 -1.43 6.60 9.81
CA VAL A 111 -2.20 7.35 10.83
C VAL A 111 -3.68 7.01 10.75
N THR A 112 -4.28 7.11 9.57
CA THR A 112 -5.72 6.80 9.38
C THR A 112 -6.06 5.34 9.65
N THR A 113 -5.15 4.41 9.35
CA THR A 113 -5.33 3.00 9.70
C THR A 113 -5.19 2.79 11.20
N LYS A 114 -4.25 3.49 11.85
CA LYS A 114 -4.06 3.45 13.32
C LYS A 114 -5.30 3.96 14.05
N GLU A 115 -5.87 5.07 13.62
CA GLU A 115 -7.10 5.64 14.21
C GLU A 115 -8.27 4.68 14.07
N ARG A 116 -8.52 4.15 12.87
CA ARG A 116 -9.59 3.17 12.61
C ARG A 116 -9.41 1.85 13.35
N VAL A 117 -8.18 1.47 13.66
CA VAL A 117 -7.86 0.29 14.48
C VAL A 117 -8.11 0.58 15.95
N LYS A 118 -7.79 1.79 16.43
CA LYS A 118 -8.06 2.25 17.82
C LYS A 118 -9.56 2.29 18.12
N GLU A 119 -10.37 2.76 17.18
CA GLU A 119 -11.85 2.80 17.31
C GLU A 119 -12.47 1.42 17.59
N LYS A 120 -11.73 0.33 17.37
CA LYS A 120 -12.21 -1.05 17.59
C LYS A 120 -11.78 -1.69 18.90
N GLY A 121 -11.08 -0.96 19.78
CA GLY A 121 -10.69 -1.44 21.10
C GLY A 121 -9.80 -2.68 21.15
N LYS A 122 -9.30 -3.18 20.01
CA LYS A 122 -8.44 -4.36 19.93
C LYS A 122 -7.01 -3.99 19.59
N LYS A 123 -6.06 -4.43 20.41
CA LYS A 123 -4.63 -4.46 20.02
C LYS A 123 -4.47 -5.41 18.83
N ILE A 124 -4.37 -4.86 17.62
CA ILE A 124 -4.07 -5.65 16.43
C ILE A 124 -2.55 -5.79 16.35
N LYS A 125 -2.08 -7.05 16.31
CA LYS A 125 -0.64 -7.35 16.20
C LYS A 125 -0.04 -6.67 14.96
N GLU A 126 1.12 -6.05 15.13
CA GLU A 126 1.90 -5.50 14.02
C GLU A 126 2.23 -6.60 13.00
N LEU A 127 2.01 -6.32 11.73
CA LEU A 127 2.42 -7.18 10.63
C LEU A 127 3.68 -6.60 10.00
N LYS A 128 4.69 -7.45 9.83
CA LYS A 128 5.95 -7.09 9.17
C LYS A 128 6.29 -8.06 8.06
N SER A 129 6.87 -7.53 6.99
CA SER A 129 7.36 -8.34 5.90
C SER A 129 8.52 -7.65 5.18
N THR A 130 9.29 -8.44 4.45
CA THR A 130 10.45 -7.99 3.70
C THR A 130 10.29 -8.36 2.24
N HIS A 131 10.40 -7.39 1.34
CA HIS A 131 10.28 -7.58 -0.10
C HIS A 131 11.44 -6.91 -0.84
N LYS A 132 11.81 -7.46 -2.00
CA LYS A 132 12.73 -6.76 -2.94
C LYS A 132 12.12 -5.41 -3.30
N ILE A 133 12.93 -4.33 -3.25
CA ILE A 133 12.49 -2.99 -3.65
C ILE A 133 12.30 -2.93 -5.16
N ILE A 134 13.13 -3.63 -5.92
CA ILE A 134 12.97 -3.79 -7.36
C ILE A 134 12.47 -5.19 -7.65
N ARG A 135 11.37 -5.27 -8.38
CA ARG A 135 10.80 -6.54 -8.87
C ARG A 135 10.97 -6.64 -10.38
N LYS A 136 11.40 -7.81 -10.82
CA LYS A 136 11.34 -8.19 -12.24
C LYS A 136 9.98 -8.79 -12.52
N ILE A 137 9.27 -8.28 -13.51
CA ILE A 137 7.95 -8.74 -13.94
C ILE A 137 8.07 -8.98 -15.45
N SER A 138 8.10 -10.24 -15.85
CA SER A 138 8.49 -10.66 -17.18
C SER A 138 9.88 -10.10 -17.57
N SER A 139 10.02 -9.34 -18.63
CA SER A 139 11.28 -8.68 -19.05
C SER A 139 11.54 -7.34 -18.35
N ASN A 140 10.57 -6.76 -17.66
CA ASN A 140 10.64 -5.40 -17.12
C ASN A 140 10.95 -5.39 -15.62
N TYR A 141 11.50 -4.28 -15.17
CA TYR A 141 11.72 -3.99 -13.76
C TYR A 141 10.80 -2.88 -13.29
N ALA A 142 10.30 -3.01 -12.06
CA ALA A 142 9.46 -2.02 -11.42
C ALA A 142 9.92 -1.76 -9.98
N ILE A 143 9.75 -0.53 -9.50
CA ILE A 143 9.92 -0.23 -8.09
C ILE A 143 8.72 -0.83 -7.35
N TYR A 144 8.99 -1.53 -6.25
CA TYR A 144 7.97 -2.09 -5.38
C TYR A 144 8.21 -1.60 -3.96
N SER A 145 7.65 -0.44 -3.64
CA SER A 145 7.82 0.19 -2.34
C SER A 145 6.60 1.05 -2.00
N SER A 146 6.45 1.40 -0.74
CA SER A 146 5.38 2.24 -0.24
C SER A 146 5.91 3.13 0.88
N PRO A 147 5.81 4.47 0.74
CA PRO A 147 6.34 5.42 1.72
C PRO A 147 5.77 5.19 3.12
N GLY A 148 4.47 4.96 3.20
CA GLY A 148 3.75 4.80 4.45
C GLY A 148 4.12 3.58 5.27
N HIS A 149 4.78 2.61 4.68
CA HIS A 149 5.05 1.32 5.30
C HIS A 149 6.52 0.96 5.38
N LEU A 150 7.42 1.61 4.63
CA LEU A 150 8.85 1.31 4.62
C LEU A 150 9.51 1.79 5.92
N VAL A 151 9.88 0.87 6.78
CA VAL A 151 10.54 1.15 8.06
C VAL A 151 12.05 0.96 8.04
N GLY A 152 12.59 0.19 7.08
CA GLY A 152 14.03 -0.06 6.99
C GLY A 152 14.43 -0.79 5.72
N PHE A 153 15.73 -1.13 5.64
CA PHE A 153 16.31 -1.90 4.55
C PHE A 153 17.02 -3.14 5.08
N GLN A 154 17.14 -4.14 4.21
CA GLN A 154 17.94 -5.34 4.45
C GLN A 154 18.84 -5.59 3.21
N PRO A 155 20.18 -5.72 3.37
CA PRO A 155 20.90 -5.50 4.63
C PRO A 155 20.74 -4.07 5.17
N LYS A 156 21.04 -3.85 6.46
CA LYS A 156 21.04 -2.52 7.05
C LYS A 156 22.07 -1.64 6.33
N ILE A 157 21.70 -0.41 6.05
CA ILE A 157 22.57 0.55 5.36
C ILE A 157 22.72 1.83 6.19
N LYS A 158 23.92 2.43 6.11
CA LYS A 158 24.13 3.80 6.55
C LYS A 158 23.25 4.74 5.70
N ASN A 159 22.82 5.85 6.20
CA ASN A 159 22.02 6.86 5.48
C ASN A 159 20.69 6.31 4.91
N SER A 160 20.04 5.40 5.64
CA SER A 160 18.73 4.84 5.24
C SER A 160 17.64 5.90 5.07
N ILE A 161 17.69 6.98 5.84
CA ILE A 161 16.73 8.10 5.79
C ILE A 161 16.86 8.82 4.44
N ASP A 162 18.08 9.15 4.03
CA ASP A 162 18.32 9.84 2.74
C ASP A 162 17.91 8.99 1.55
N LEU A 163 18.20 7.68 1.63
CA LEU A 163 17.77 6.77 0.57
C LEU A 163 16.24 6.71 0.48
N LYS A 164 15.51 6.67 1.63
CA LYS A 164 14.06 6.74 1.64
C LYS A 164 13.56 8.03 0.99
N LYS A 165 14.09 9.19 1.41
CA LYS A 165 13.70 10.49 0.86
C LYS A 165 13.90 10.53 -0.66
N LYS A 166 15.08 10.10 -1.15
CA LYS A 166 15.38 10.04 -2.59
C LYS A 166 14.45 9.11 -3.35
N LEU A 167 14.20 7.91 -2.81
CA LEU A 167 13.30 6.93 -3.41
C LEU A 167 11.88 7.49 -3.57
N PHE A 168 11.33 8.09 -2.53
CA PHE A 168 9.94 8.56 -2.53
C PHE A 168 9.73 9.91 -3.23
N LYS A 169 10.77 10.74 -3.31
CA LYS A 169 10.73 11.92 -4.17
C LYS A 169 10.71 11.55 -5.66
N HIS A 170 11.27 10.38 -5.99
CA HIS A 170 11.39 9.89 -7.36
C HIS A 170 10.15 9.12 -7.84
N GLN A 171 9.40 8.50 -6.94
CA GLN A 171 8.16 7.78 -7.27
C GLN A 171 6.98 8.73 -7.49
#